data_ad70515fd3ed570f122b25fa798f1cbf
#
_entry.id   ad70515fd3ed570f122b25fa798f1cbf
#
_cell.length_a   1.000
_cell.length_b   1.000
_cell.length_c   1.000
_cell.angle_alpha   90.00
_cell.angle_beta   90.00
_cell.angle_gamma   90.00
#
_symmetry.space_group_name_H-M   'P 1'
#
loop_
_entity.id
_entity.type
_entity.pdbx_description
1 polymer ?
#
loop_
_entity_poly.entity_id
_entity_poly.type
_entity_poly.pdbx_seq_one_letter_code
_entity_poly.pdbx_strand_id
1 'polypeptide(L)'
;MKVFASCDGLFLIGIWSKPDDQPSLLLLWNPTTRESIIIPHETPQLVSIYGLGYDSTSDDYILFRVDREEQAVDEILALKNGSWRKIYKTSSWEVSYLLSSWHCLAFVHGTFHWLGFLPGFSMASFNISDEKYREIPLPETMPLMTETGPEAFYFDVGVSVVEGMLSVFYNDEITFNLWVMKNYGVIESWTKLLNIPSNGIHFIRPIYKFSDGEMLLRYRDWIASPVYTTSDGPIGLSKRIWPQACDIGAIRIYEDGFIYTESLISPKLDH
;
A
#
# COMPACT_ATOMS: atom_id res chain seq x y z
N MET A 1 -10.87 -1.79 -12.79
CA MET A 1 -9.50 -2.32 -12.65
C MET A 1 -8.80 -1.54 -11.54
N LYS A 2 -8.02 -2.20 -10.70
CA LYS A 2 -7.21 -1.55 -9.65
C LYS A 2 -5.88 -2.29 -9.54
N VAL A 3 -4.78 -1.55 -9.44
CA VAL A 3 -3.49 -2.11 -9.05
C VAL A 3 -3.44 -2.22 -7.54
N PHE A 4 -3.11 -3.39 -7.02
CA PHE A 4 -2.95 -3.61 -5.58
C PHE A 4 -1.52 -3.40 -5.11
N ALA A 5 -0.57 -3.91 -5.86
CA ALA A 5 0.84 -3.86 -5.50
C ALA A 5 1.75 -3.91 -6.74
N SER A 6 2.99 -3.52 -6.55
CA SER A 6 4.06 -3.65 -7.55
C SER A 6 5.35 -4.09 -6.85
N CYS A 7 6.05 -5.05 -7.45
CA CYS A 7 7.34 -5.54 -6.98
C CYS A 7 8.18 -5.96 -8.20
N ASP A 8 9.41 -5.45 -8.31
CA ASP A 8 10.39 -5.79 -9.36
C ASP A 8 9.84 -5.77 -10.80
N GLY A 9 8.99 -4.80 -11.09
CA GLY A 9 8.36 -4.63 -12.41
C GLY A 9 7.11 -5.50 -12.64
N LEU A 10 6.73 -6.33 -11.69
CA LEU A 10 5.45 -7.03 -11.71
C LEU A 10 4.36 -6.20 -11.04
N PHE A 11 3.16 -6.25 -11.60
CA PHE A 11 1.96 -5.63 -11.04
C PHE A 11 0.91 -6.67 -10.69
N LEU A 12 0.38 -6.59 -9.47
CA LEU A 12 -0.81 -7.34 -9.07
C LEU A 12 -2.05 -6.47 -9.32
N ILE A 13 -2.93 -6.95 -10.18
CA ILE A 13 -4.08 -6.20 -10.68
C ILE A 13 -5.37 -6.96 -10.34
N GLY A 14 -6.35 -6.25 -9.78
CA GLY A 14 -7.73 -6.74 -9.65
C GLY A 14 -8.62 -6.19 -10.75
N ILE A 15 -9.48 -7.05 -11.27
CA ILE A 15 -10.49 -6.73 -12.26
C ILE A 15 -11.85 -7.10 -11.69
N TRP A 16 -12.80 -6.18 -11.74
CA TRP A 16 -14.16 -6.36 -11.23
C TRP A 16 -15.16 -6.49 -12.35
N SER A 17 -16.05 -7.45 -12.22
CA SER A 17 -17.26 -7.55 -13.05
C SER A 17 -18.39 -6.66 -12.53
N LYS A 18 -18.41 -6.40 -11.23
CA LYS A 18 -19.37 -5.52 -10.54
C LYS A 18 -18.64 -4.60 -9.55
N PRO A 19 -19.09 -3.34 -9.39
CA PRO A 19 -18.36 -2.33 -8.60
C PRO A 19 -18.20 -2.64 -7.11
N ASP A 20 -19.16 -3.34 -6.53
CA ASP A 20 -19.26 -3.54 -5.07
C ASP A 20 -18.79 -4.92 -4.60
N ASP A 21 -18.31 -5.75 -5.51
CA ASP A 21 -17.82 -7.09 -5.21
C ASP A 21 -16.28 -7.10 -5.02
N GLN A 22 -15.75 -8.25 -4.66
CA GLN A 22 -14.33 -8.56 -4.75
C GLN A 22 -13.89 -8.62 -6.21
N PRO A 23 -12.60 -8.49 -6.52
CA PRO A 23 -12.14 -8.66 -7.87
C PRO A 23 -12.55 -10.05 -8.40
N SER A 24 -13.20 -10.06 -9.54
CA SER A 24 -13.56 -11.31 -10.23
C SER A 24 -12.35 -12.00 -10.84
N LEU A 25 -11.26 -11.28 -11.01
CA LEU A 25 -10.01 -11.77 -11.56
C LEU A 25 -8.84 -11.08 -10.89
N LEU A 26 -7.84 -11.85 -10.47
CA LEU A 26 -6.51 -11.36 -10.10
C LEU A 26 -5.54 -11.68 -11.23
N LEU A 27 -4.77 -10.67 -11.61
CA LEU A 27 -3.79 -10.76 -12.68
C LEU A 27 -2.43 -10.34 -12.17
N LEU A 28 -1.40 -11.13 -12.42
CA LEU A 28 -0.02 -10.70 -12.31
C LEU A 28 0.50 -10.36 -13.70
N TRP A 29 1.00 -9.14 -13.87
CA TRP A 29 1.36 -8.60 -15.18
C TRP A 29 2.69 -7.86 -15.14
N ASN A 30 3.51 -8.08 -16.17
CA ASN A 30 4.69 -7.26 -16.43
C ASN A 30 4.45 -6.38 -17.67
N PRO A 31 4.38 -5.05 -17.51
CA PRO A 31 4.16 -4.15 -18.66
C PRO A 31 5.33 -4.12 -19.64
N THR A 32 6.56 -4.38 -19.19
CA THR A 32 7.75 -4.39 -20.04
C THR A 32 7.75 -5.56 -21.00
N THR A 33 7.48 -6.78 -20.51
CA THR A 33 7.42 -7.99 -21.34
C THR A 33 6.04 -8.19 -21.96
N ARG A 34 5.01 -7.50 -21.46
CA ARG A 34 3.58 -7.65 -21.80
C ARG A 34 3.03 -9.03 -21.49
N GLU A 35 3.69 -9.76 -20.63
CA GLU A 35 3.24 -11.08 -20.17
C GLU A 35 2.34 -10.94 -18.94
N SER A 36 1.39 -11.86 -18.83
CA SER A 36 0.51 -11.94 -17.66
C SER A 36 0.10 -13.36 -17.36
N ILE A 37 -0.21 -13.61 -16.09
CA ILE A 37 -0.86 -14.83 -15.62
C ILE A 37 -2.09 -14.48 -14.79
N ILE A 38 -3.07 -15.36 -14.82
CA ILE A 38 -4.23 -15.30 -13.94
C ILE A 38 -3.85 -16.01 -12.64
N ILE A 39 -4.00 -15.30 -11.52
CA ILE A 39 -3.82 -15.87 -10.19
C ILE A 39 -5.14 -16.55 -9.79
N PRO A 40 -5.14 -17.86 -9.54
CA PRO A 40 -6.32 -18.55 -9.04
C PRO A 40 -6.66 -17.99 -7.66
N HIS A 41 -7.91 -17.60 -7.45
CA HIS A 41 -8.40 -17.17 -6.15
C HIS A 41 -9.86 -17.60 -5.99
N GLU A 42 -10.21 -18.00 -4.78
CA GLU A 42 -11.61 -18.12 -4.40
C GLU A 42 -12.15 -16.70 -4.17
N THR A 43 -13.35 -16.42 -4.65
CA THR A 43 -13.99 -15.12 -4.40
C THR A 43 -14.18 -14.95 -2.89
N PRO A 44 -13.41 -14.07 -2.25
CA PRO A 44 -13.58 -13.84 -0.82
C PRO A 44 -14.95 -13.21 -0.56
N GLN A 45 -15.54 -13.48 0.57
CA GLN A 45 -16.86 -12.93 0.92
C GLN A 45 -16.81 -11.44 1.28
N LEU A 46 -15.60 -10.86 1.43
CA LEU A 46 -15.40 -9.51 1.98
C LEU A 46 -14.20 -8.79 1.37
N VAL A 47 -14.04 -7.52 1.76
CA VAL A 47 -13.01 -6.64 1.22
C VAL A 47 -11.63 -7.04 1.72
N SER A 48 -10.85 -7.71 0.86
CA SER A 48 -9.46 -8.09 1.14
C SER A 48 -8.47 -7.06 0.59
N ILE A 49 -7.30 -6.96 1.23
CA ILE A 49 -6.15 -6.19 0.76
C ILE A 49 -5.07 -7.17 0.33
N TYR A 50 -4.42 -6.84 -0.78
CA TYR A 50 -3.39 -7.68 -1.36
C TYR A 50 -2.04 -6.97 -1.37
N GLY A 51 -0.99 -7.73 -1.11
CA GLY A 51 0.40 -7.32 -1.28
C GLY A 51 1.15 -8.27 -2.21
N LEU A 52 2.22 -7.76 -2.80
CA LEU A 52 3.17 -8.51 -3.60
C LEU A 52 4.56 -8.22 -3.08
N GLY A 53 5.36 -9.25 -2.84
CA GLY A 53 6.73 -9.16 -2.39
C GLY A 53 7.59 -10.28 -2.96
N TYR A 54 8.91 -10.11 -2.87
CA TYR A 54 9.88 -11.12 -3.28
C TYR A 54 10.58 -11.70 -2.05
N ASP A 55 10.58 -13.03 -1.94
CA ASP A 55 11.33 -13.76 -0.92
C ASP A 55 12.67 -14.25 -1.48
N SER A 56 13.74 -13.58 -1.07
CA SER A 56 15.09 -13.98 -1.48
C SER A 56 15.55 -15.32 -0.91
N THR A 57 14.85 -15.86 0.10
CA THR A 57 15.19 -17.15 0.71
C THR A 57 14.69 -18.31 -0.14
N SER A 58 13.46 -18.21 -0.62
CA SER A 58 12.85 -19.20 -1.51
C SER A 58 13.05 -18.88 -2.99
N ASP A 59 13.59 -17.70 -3.32
CA ASP A 59 13.71 -17.18 -4.69
C ASP A 59 12.35 -17.18 -5.40
N ASP A 60 11.32 -16.66 -4.74
CA ASP A 60 9.94 -16.68 -5.22
C ASP A 60 9.19 -15.38 -4.94
N TYR A 61 8.19 -15.10 -5.77
CA TYR A 61 7.24 -14.00 -5.50
C TYR A 61 6.10 -14.50 -4.64
N ILE A 62 5.78 -13.68 -3.65
CA ILE A 62 4.78 -13.99 -2.64
C ILE A 62 3.63 -12.99 -2.75
N LEU A 63 2.43 -13.50 -2.93
CA LEU A 63 1.21 -12.74 -2.74
C LEU A 63 0.70 -12.97 -1.31
N PHE A 64 0.36 -11.88 -0.65
CA PHE A 64 -0.22 -11.91 0.69
C PHE A 64 -1.60 -11.25 0.67
N ARG A 65 -2.62 -11.96 1.16
CA ARG A 65 -3.99 -11.48 1.28
C ARG A 65 -4.32 -11.32 2.75
N VAL A 66 -4.66 -10.11 3.14
CA VAL A 66 -5.17 -9.79 4.47
C VAL A 66 -6.66 -9.55 4.38
N ASP A 67 -7.43 -10.29 5.14
CA ASP A 67 -8.87 -10.11 5.22
C ASP A 67 -9.24 -9.19 6.38
N ARG A 68 -10.30 -8.39 6.18
CA ARG A 68 -10.70 -7.33 7.12
C ARG A 68 -11.60 -7.81 8.25
N GLU A 69 -12.12 -9.02 8.19
CA GLU A 69 -12.98 -9.56 9.25
C GLU A 69 -12.15 -10.15 10.39
N GLU A 70 -12.67 -9.96 11.60
CA GLU A 70 -12.02 -10.43 12.85
C GLU A 70 -11.72 -11.92 12.87
N GLN A 71 -12.54 -12.72 12.20
CA GLN A 71 -12.41 -14.18 12.15
C GLN A 71 -11.82 -14.68 10.85
N ALA A 72 -11.51 -13.78 9.92
CA ALA A 72 -10.96 -14.16 8.65
C ALA A 72 -9.49 -14.55 8.78
N VAL A 73 -9.10 -15.49 7.96
CA VAL A 73 -7.75 -16.04 7.92
C VAL A 73 -7.00 -15.37 6.79
N ASP A 74 -5.83 -14.82 7.10
CA ASP A 74 -4.95 -14.29 6.07
C ASP A 74 -4.44 -15.44 5.20
N GLU A 75 -4.11 -15.14 3.95
CA GLU A 75 -3.65 -16.14 3.02
C GLU A 75 -2.38 -15.68 2.29
N ILE A 76 -1.54 -16.66 2.00
CA ILE A 76 -0.31 -16.46 1.26
C ILE A 76 -0.26 -17.42 0.07
N LEU A 77 0.25 -16.94 -1.05
CA LEU A 77 0.52 -17.73 -2.24
C LEU A 77 1.94 -17.48 -2.69
N ALA A 78 2.73 -18.54 -2.71
CA ALA A 78 4.02 -18.58 -3.39
C ALA A 78 3.77 -18.93 -4.85
N LEU A 79 4.27 -18.11 -5.77
CA LEU A 79 3.92 -18.27 -7.20
C LEU A 79 4.39 -19.61 -7.77
N LYS A 80 5.56 -20.10 -7.37
CA LYS A 80 6.08 -21.40 -7.80
C LYS A 80 5.18 -22.56 -7.35
N ASN A 81 4.50 -22.41 -6.21
CA ASN A 81 3.59 -23.46 -5.70
C ASN A 81 2.17 -23.36 -6.29
N GLY A 82 1.77 -22.18 -6.77
CA GLY A 82 0.52 -21.94 -7.46
C GLY A 82 -0.76 -22.12 -6.63
N SER A 83 -0.68 -22.27 -5.30
CA SER A 83 -1.83 -22.49 -4.43
C SER A 83 -1.82 -21.60 -3.19
N TRP A 84 -3.00 -21.09 -2.81
CA TRP A 84 -3.19 -20.32 -1.60
C TRP A 84 -3.10 -21.21 -0.37
N ARG A 85 -2.45 -20.68 0.67
CA ARG A 85 -2.28 -21.32 1.96
C ARG A 85 -2.73 -20.37 3.07
N LYS A 86 -3.50 -20.88 4.01
CA LYS A 86 -4.02 -20.14 5.15
C LYS A 86 -2.93 -19.88 6.19
N ILE A 87 -2.89 -18.67 6.70
CA ILE A 87 -2.04 -18.24 7.82
C ILE A 87 -2.95 -17.97 9.02
N TYR A 88 -2.76 -18.75 10.08
CA TYR A 88 -3.55 -18.59 11.29
C TYR A 88 -2.89 -17.58 12.22
N LYS A 89 -3.67 -16.59 12.63
CA LYS A 89 -3.23 -15.60 13.61
C LYS A 89 -3.14 -16.23 15.00
N THR A 90 -2.09 -15.91 15.75
CA THR A 90 -1.82 -16.53 17.06
C THR A 90 -2.18 -15.63 18.24
N SER A 91 -2.50 -14.37 18.02
CA SER A 91 -2.80 -13.40 19.07
C SER A 91 -3.92 -12.42 18.71
N SER A 92 -4.59 -11.87 19.73
CA SER A 92 -5.77 -11.01 19.57
C SER A 92 -5.49 -9.63 18.94
N TRP A 93 -4.26 -9.13 19.01
CA TRP A 93 -3.88 -7.86 18.39
C TRP A 93 -3.68 -7.98 16.86
N GLU A 94 -3.56 -9.21 16.37
CA GLU A 94 -3.46 -9.52 14.95
C GLU A 94 -4.77 -9.26 14.20
N VAL A 95 -5.86 -9.05 14.95
CA VAL A 95 -7.17 -8.67 14.41
C VAL A 95 -7.26 -7.16 14.29
N SER A 96 -6.32 -6.58 13.56
CA SER A 96 -6.34 -5.15 13.32
C SER A 96 -7.31 -4.84 12.18
N TYR A 97 -8.34 -4.05 12.46
CA TYR A 97 -9.13 -3.45 11.40
C TYR A 97 -8.23 -2.59 10.52
N LEU A 98 -8.10 -2.97 9.26
CA LEU A 98 -7.42 -2.14 8.29
C LEU A 98 -8.20 -0.84 8.14
N LEU A 99 -7.60 0.27 8.50
CA LEU A 99 -8.24 1.58 8.60
C LEU A 99 -8.90 2.06 7.31
N SER A 100 -8.49 1.56 6.17
CA SER A 100 -9.19 1.86 4.93
C SER A 100 -8.95 0.80 3.86
N SER A 101 -9.99 0.54 3.07
CA SER A 101 -9.95 -0.33 1.89
C SER A 101 -9.04 0.17 0.76
N TRP A 102 -8.42 1.31 0.95
CA TRP A 102 -7.66 2.03 -0.07
C TRP A 102 -6.15 1.91 0.11
N HIS A 103 -5.69 1.38 1.24
CA HIS A 103 -4.26 1.25 1.51
C HIS A 103 -3.74 -0.07 0.95
N CYS A 104 -2.63 0.01 0.23
CA CYS A 104 -1.85 -1.15 -0.15
C CYS A 104 -0.99 -1.58 1.04
N LEU A 105 -0.63 -2.85 1.09
CA LEU A 105 0.40 -3.32 2.00
C LEU A 105 1.74 -2.74 1.56
N ALA A 106 2.50 -2.14 2.47
CA ALA A 106 3.86 -1.73 2.21
C ALA A 106 4.79 -2.94 2.38
N PHE A 107 5.57 -3.26 1.36
CA PHE A 107 6.52 -4.36 1.41
C PHE A 107 7.95 -3.83 1.42
N VAL A 108 8.69 -4.13 2.48
CA VAL A 108 10.10 -3.75 2.64
C VAL A 108 10.83 -4.76 3.54
N HIS A 109 12.06 -5.08 3.20
CA HIS A 109 12.90 -6.04 3.96
C HIS A 109 12.22 -7.40 4.20
N GLY A 110 11.57 -7.97 3.18
CA GLY A 110 10.90 -9.27 3.28
C GLY A 110 9.66 -9.28 4.18
N THR A 111 9.07 -8.11 4.44
CA THR A 111 7.99 -7.96 5.41
C THR A 111 6.89 -7.06 4.86
N PHE A 112 5.65 -7.50 4.97
CA PHE A 112 4.47 -6.69 4.71
C PHE A 112 4.09 -5.87 5.94
N HIS A 113 3.65 -4.63 5.75
CA HIS A 113 3.28 -3.69 6.80
C HIS A 113 1.94 -3.04 6.50
N TRP A 114 1.14 -2.81 7.54
CA TRP A 114 -0.12 -2.08 7.46
C TRP A 114 -0.44 -1.45 8.82
N LEU A 115 -1.33 -0.47 8.80
CA LEU A 115 -1.86 0.11 10.03
C LEU A 115 -3.13 -0.63 10.46
N GLY A 116 -3.18 -0.95 11.72
CA GLY A 116 -4.34 -1.48 12.42
C GLY A 116 -4.84 -0.52 13.49
N PHE A 117 -6.03 -0.82 14.01
CA PHE A 117 -6.68 -0.03 15.06
C PHE A 117 -7.19 -0.96 16.17
N LEU A 118 -6.36 -1.20 17.21
CA LEU A 118 -6.77 -1.88 18.46
C LEU A 118 -5.79 -1.55 19.60
N PRO A 119 -6.25 -1.22 20.73
CA PRO A 119 -6.97 -0.04 21.16
C PRO A 119 -6.15 1.23 20.92
N GLY A 120 -6.06 1.66 19.66
CA GLY A 120 -5.22 2.76 19.17
C GLY A 120 -4.54 2.37 17.87
N PHE A 121 -3.86 3.31 17.23
CA PHE A 121 -3.11 3.02 16.01
C PHE A 121 -1.86 2.21 16.33
N SER A 122 -1.70 1.08 15.65
CA SER A 122 -0.47 0.31 15.65
C SER A 122 -0.08 -0.08 14.23
N MET A 123 1.19 -0.35 14.01
CA MET A 123 1.65 -0.90 12.75
C MET A 123 1.86 -2.39 12.90
N ALA A 124 1.03 -3.16 12.23
CA ALA A 124 1.22 -4.59 12.11
C ALA A 124 2.20 -4.92 10.98
N SER A 125 2.90 -6.01 11.12
CA SER A 125 3.80 -6.53 10.11
C SER A 125 3.74 -8.05 10.03
N PHE A 126 3.99 -8.58 8.83
CA PHE A 126 4.10 -10.01 8.57
C PHE A 126 5.36 -10.29 7.74
N ASN A 127 6.30 -11.00 8.33
CA ASN A 127 7.54 -11.39 7.66
C ASN A 127 7.34 -12.70 6.91
N ILE A 128 7.70 -12.72 5.60
CA ILE A 128 7.43 -13.85 4.71
C ILE A 128 8.36 -15.04 4.96
N SER A 129 9.58 -14.82 5.46
CA SER A 129 10.57 -15.88 5.64
C SER A 129 10.32 -16.72 6.91
N ASP A 130 9.87 -16.11 8.00
CA ASP A 130 9.59 -16.81 9.27
C ASP A 130 8.09 -16.93 9.57
N GLU A 131 7.24 -16.34 8.72
CA GLU A 131 5.78 -16.32 8.79
C GLU A 131 5.23 -15.83 10.13
N LYS A 132 5.88 -14.82 10.70
CA LYS A 132 5.49 -14.25 11.96
C LYS A 132 4.93 -12.86 11.83
N TYR A 133 3.83 -12.64 12.54
CA TYR A 133 3.31 -11.33 12.80
C TYR A 133 4.12 -10.62 13.88
N ARG A 134 4.29 -9.32 13.73
CA ARG A 134 4.94 -8.45 14.73
C ARG A 134 4.28 -7.09 14.73
N GLU A 135 4.38 -6.41 15.84
CA GLU A 135 4.04 -5.01 15.96
C GLU A 135 5.29 -4.15 15.82
N ILE A 136 5.18 -3.07 15.06
CA ILE A 136 6.21 -2.05 14.93
C ILE A 136 5.67 -0.78 15.58
N PRO A 137 6.29 -0.29 16.65
CA PRO A 137 5.90 0.95 17.27
C PRO A 137 6.00 2.14 16.33
N LEU A 138 4.95 2.97 16.33
CA LEU A 138 4.91 4.22 15.59
C LEU A 138 5.83 5.28 16.21
N PRO A 139 6.19 6.36 15.47
CA PRO A 139 6.97 7.44 16.03
C PRO A 139 6.26 8.05 17.26
N GLU A 140 6.98 8.23 18.38
CA GLU A 140 6.43 8.80 19.61
C GLU A 140 5.81 10.20 19.44
N THR A 141 6.35 10.96 18.49
CA THR A 141 5.87 12.31 18.17
C THR A 141 4.69 12.32 17.20
N MET A 142 4.26 11.15 16.73
CA MET A 142 3.04 11.05 15.94
C MET A 142 1.85 11.24 16.88
N PRO A 143 0.95 12.19 16.62
CA PRO A 143 -0.25 12.33 17.44
C PRO A 143 -0.99 11.00 17.40
N LEU A 144 -0.92 10.26 18.48
CA LEU A 144 -1.77 9.10 18.66
C LEU A 144 -3.18 9.63 18.71
N MET A 145 -3.97 9.28 17.75
CA MET A 145 -5.39 9.62 17.75
C MET A 145 -6.03 8.92 18.94
N THR A 146 -6.12 9.65 20.05
CA THR A 146 -6.74 9.20 21.29
C THR A 146 -8.28 9.19 21.19
N GLU A 147 -8.81 9.65 20.06
CA GLU A 147 -10.24 9.74 19.87
C GLU A 147 -10.81 8.42 19.37
N THR A 148 -11.42 7.70 20.30
CA THR A 148 -12.20 6.50 20.08
C THR A 148 -13.63 6.86 19.65
N GLY A 149 -13.76 7.52 18.49
CA GLY A 149 -15.07 7.91 17.95
C GLY A 149 -15.21 7.55 16.48
N PRO A 150 -16.43 7.58 15.94
CA PRO A 150 -16.66 7.35 14.51
C PRO A 150 -15.93 8.36 13.63
N GLU A 151 -15.44 9.48 14.20
CA GLU A 151 -14.63 10.47 13.50
C GLU A 151 -13.19 10.03 13.25
N ALA A 152 -12.68 9.02 13.97
CA ALA A 152 -11.37 8.44 13.74
C ALA A 152 -11.21 7.83 12.32
N PHE A 153 -12.31 7.51 11.66
CA PHE A 153 -12.32 7.01 10.28
C PHE A 153 -12.03 8.06 9.21
N TYR A 154 -12.02 9.33 9.57
CA TYR A 154 -11.77 10.44 8.62
C TYR A 154 -10.30 10.82 8.51
N PHE A 155 -9.44 10.28 9.35
CA PHE A 155 -8.02 10.60 9.28
C PHE A 155 -7.34 9.85 8.13
N ASP A 156 -6.65 10.61 7.32
CA ASP A 156 -5.84 10.10 6.22
C ASP A 156 -4.48 9.66 6.76
N VAL A 157 -4.41 8.39 7.13
CA VAL A 157 -3.21 7.77 7.70
C VAL A 157 -2.86 6.51 6.92
N GLY A 158 -1.58 6.24 6.73
CA GLY A 158 -1.16 5.04 6.01
C GLY A 158 0.31 4.73 6.11
N VAL A 159 0.67 3.59 5.54
CA VAL A 159 2.06 3.16 5.36
C VAL A 159 2.44 3.18 3.89
N SER A 160 3.69 3.42 3.62
CA SER A 160 4.26 3.33 2.28
C SER A 160 5.75 3.00 2.35
N VAL A 161 6.40 2.93 1.19
CA VAL A 161 7.84 2.78 1.07
C VAL A 161 8.38 4.00 0.33
N VAL A 162 9.31 4.71 0.96
CA VAL A 162 9.97 5.90 0.37
C VAL A 162 11.47 5.67 0.37
N GLU A 163 12.10 5.70 -0.80
CA GLU A 163 13.54 5.40 -0.98
C GLU A 163 13.97 4.07 -0.34
N GLY A 164 13.12 3.02 -0.42
CA GLY A 164 13.37 1.72 0.20
C GLY A 164 13.18 1.68 1.72
N MET A 165 12.81 2.79 2.35
CA MET A 165 12.57 2.87 3.80
C MET A 165 11.09 2.71 4.12
N LEU A 166 10.79 1.99 5.19
CA LEU A 166 9.44 1.96 5.76
C LEU A 166 9.03 3.37 6.18
N SER A 167 7.85 3.77 5.77
CA SER A 167 7.33 5.09 6.07
C SER A 167 5.88 5.05 6.56
N VAL A 168 5.55 6.01 7.41
CA VAL A 168 4.20 6.26 7.91
C VAL A 168 3.84 7.72 7.66
N PHE A 169 2.63 7.95 7.22
CA PHE A 169 2.13 9.30 6.97
C PHE A 169 0.76 9.51 7.59
N TYR A 170 0.47 10.74 7.93
CA TYR A 170 -0.88 11.18 8.28
C TYR A 170 -1.14 12.61 7.82
N ASN A 171 -2.40 12.91 7.59
CA ASN A 171 -2.90 14.25 7.28
C ASN A 171 -3.97 14.61 8.31
N ASP A 172 -3.76 15.73 9.02
CA ASP A 172 -4.66 16.27 10.05
C ASP A 172 -5.53 17.43 9.54
N GLU A 173 -5.82 17.46 8.22
CA GLU A 173 -6.53 18.54 7.51
C GLU A 173 -5.73 19.85 7.39
N ILE A 174 -4.80 20.11 8.28
CA ILE A 174 -3.96 21.31 8.29
C ILE A 174 -2.61 21.00 7.66
N THR A 175 -2.01 19.88 8.06
CA THR A 175 -0.67 19.49 7.64
C THR A 175 -0.61 18.04 7.19
N PHE A 176 0.12 17.80 6.12
CA PHE A 176 0.56 16.47 5.73
C PHE A 176 1.91 16.18 6.37
N ASN A 177 2.00 15.06 7.06
CA ASN A 177 3.16 14.64 7.82
C ASN A 177 3.65 13.27 7.33
N LEU A 178 4.96 13.12 7.14
CA LEU A 178 5.60 11.88 6.70
C LEU A 178 6.82 11.59 7.54
N TRP A 179 6.90 10.38 8.09
CA TRP A 179 8.10 9.84 8.77
C TRP A 179 8.65 8.66 7.99
N VAL A 180 9.96 8.48 8.08
CA VAL A 180 10.68 7.33 7.55
C VAL A 180 11.50 6.68 8.66
N MET A 181 11.56 5.34 8.66
CA MET A 181 12.43 4.57 9.54
C MET A 181 13.78 4.39 8.84
N LYS A 182 14.78 5.19 9.21
CA LYS A 182 16.11 5.19 8.56
C LYS A 182 16.85 3.86 8.69
N ASN A 183 16.70 3.23 9.84
CA ASN A 183 17.27 1.90 10.11
C ASN A 183 16.11 0.97 10.44
N TYR A 184 15.81 0.07 9.54
CA TYR A 184 14.67 -0.84 9.69
C TYR A 184 14.71 -1.63 11.00
N GLY A 185 13.60 -1.62 11.74
CA GLY A 185 13.48 -2.27 13.04
C GLY A 185 14.04 -1.48 14.24
N VAL A 186 14.65 -0.31 14.00
CA VAL A 186 15.18 0.57 15.05
C VAL A 186 14.20 1.72 15.28
N ILE A 187 13.45 1.68 16.38
CA ILE A 187 12.36 2.63 16.67
C ILE A 187 12.88 4.07 16.74
N GLU A 188 14.03 4.28 17.36
CA GLU A 188 14.67 5.58 17.53
C GLU A 188 15.13 6.19 16.20
N SER A 189 15.15 5.40 15.14
CA SER A 189 15.52 5.86 13.79
C SER A 189 14.38 6.54 13.03
N TRP A 190 13.16 6.56 13.57
CA TRP A 190 12.07 7.30 12.99
C TRP A 190 12.44 8.78 12.85
N THR A 191 12.36 9.30 11.66
CA THR A 191 12.70 10.69 11.34
C THR A 191 11.59 11.30 10.51
N LYS A 192 11.13 12.49 10.93
CA LYS A 192 10.17 13.25 10.15
C LYS A 192 10.84 13.75 8.87
N LEU A 193 10.32 13.31 7.73
CA LEU A 193 10.83 13.68 6.41
C LEU A 193 10.12 14.91 5.85
N LEU A 194 8.80 14.99 6.04
CA LEU A 194 7.97 16.12 5.61
C LEU A 194 7.01 16.55 6.71
N ASN A 195 6.78 17.86 6.75
CA ASN A 195 5.66 18.50 7.43
C ASN A 195 5.28 19.72 6.59
N ILE A 196 4.22 19.62 5.84
CA ILE A 196 3.80 20.65 4.87
C ILE A 196 2.31 20.94 5.02
N PRO A 197 1.87 22.19 4.79
CA PRO A 197 0.44 22.51 4.79
C PRO A 197 -0.31 21.68 3.74
N SER A 198 -1.40 21.05 4.15
CA SER A 198 -2.27 20.26 3.26
C SER A 198 -3.25 21.12 2.46
N ASN A 199 -3.49 22.37 2.92
CA ASN A 199 -4.42 23.30 2.29
C ASN A 199 -5.84 22.76 2.12
N GLY A 200 -6.31 21.94 3.06
CA GLY A 200 -7.62 21.28 2.98
C GLY A 200 -7.67 20.11 1.99
N ILE A 201 -6.52 19.65 1.50
CA ILE A 201 -6.43 18.47 0.66
C ILE A 201 -6.46 17.23 1.56
N HIS A 202 -7.32 16.29 1.22
CA HIS A 202 -7.47 15.02 1.94
C HIS A 202 -6.91 13.86 1.12
N PHE A 203 -6.66 12.71 1.79
CA PHE A 203 -6.21 11.47 1.16
C PHE A 203 -4.88 11.60 0.40
N ILE A 204 -3.93 12.30 1.01
CA ILE A 204 -2.60 12.51 0.45
C ILE A 204 -1.75 11.26 0.69
N ARG A 205 -1.12 10.76 -0.36
CA ARG A 205 -0.23 9.60 -0.30
C ARG A 205 1.13 9.93 -0.91
N PRO A 206 2.24 9.65 -0.23
CA PRO A 206 3.56 9.76 -0.83
C PRO A 206 3.77 8.63 -1.85
N ILE A 207 4.23 8.99 -3.04
CA ILE A 207 4.49 8.05 -4.14
C ILE A 207 5.99 7.90 -4.36
N TYR A 208 6.71 9.01 -4.52
CA TYR A 208 8.11 9.00 -4.90
C TYR A 208 8.84 10.24 -4.40
N LYS A 209 10.12 10.08 -4.07
CA LYS A 209 11.01 11.19 -3.79
C LYS A 209 12.07 11.28 -4.88
N PHE A 210 12.16 12.42 -5.52
CA PHE A 210 13.15 12.70 -6.55
C PHE A 210 14.53 13.01 -5.93
N SER A 211 15.58 12.91 -6.74
CA SER A 211 16.97 13.14 -6.30
C SER A 211 17.24 14.59 -5.85
N ASP A 212 16.43 15.55 -6.31
CA ASP A 212 16.49 16.95 -5.89
C ASP A 212 15.72 17.23 -4.59
N GLY A 213 15.14 16.19 -3.98
CA GLY A 213 14.36 16.27 -2.73
C GLY A 213 12.88 16.54 -2.92
N GLU A 214 12.42 16.81 -4.14
CA GLU A 214 11.00 16.95 -4.43
C GLU A 214 10.26 15.64 -4.16
N MET A 215 9.07 15.74 -3.55
CA MET A 215 8.21 14.60 -3.29
C MET A 215 7.02 14.60 -4.24
N LEU A 216 6.79 13.48 -4.88
CA LEU A 216 5.59 13.19 -5.63
C LEU A 216 4.51 12.72 -4.68
N LEU A 217 3.43 13.46 -4.58
CA LEU A 217 2.28 13.14 -3.75
C LEU A 217 1.08 12.85 -4.64
N ARG A 218 0.31 11.86 -4.28
CA ARG A 218 -1.00 11.58 -4.86
C ARG A 218 -2.07 12.04 -3.90
N TYR A 219 -3.07 12.66 -4.45
CA TYR A 219 -4.27 13.06 -3.75
C TYR A 219 -5.47 12.32 -4.35
N ARG A 220 -6.44 12.03 -3.51
CA ARG A 220 -7.71 11.47 -3.95
C ARG A 220 -8.83 12.47 -3.70
N ASP A 221 -9.47 12.89 -4.77
CA ASP A 221 -10.74 13.59 -4.73
C ASP A 221 -11.87 12.67 -5.22
N TRP A 222 -13.09 12.94 -4.84
CA TRP A 222 -14.27 12.22 -5.32
C TRP A 222 -14.48 12.34 -6.83
N ILE A 223 -13.88 13.34 -7.46
CA ILE A 223 -14.09 13.70 -8.87
C ILE A 223 -12.86 13.37 -9.72
N ALA A 224 -11.67 13.54 -9.21
CA ALA A 224 -10.40 13.32 -9.90
C ALA A 224 -9.35 12.81 -8.92
N SER A 225 -8.26 12.23 -9.44
CA SER A 225 -7.09 11.86 -8.64
C SER A 225 -5.88 12.60 -9.19
N PRO A 226 -5.79 13.92 -8.98
CA PRO A 226 -4.64 14.68 -9.45
C PRO A 226 -3.38 14.26 -8.71
N VAL A 227 -2.24 14.47 -9.35
CA VAL A 227 -0.93 14.20 -8.78
C VAL A 227 -0.24 15.53 -8.53
N TYR A 228 0.34 15.68 -7.36
CA TYR A 228 1.00 16.89 -6.90
C TYR A 228 2.46 16.63 -6.57
N THR A 229 3.23 17.71 -6.55
CA THR A 229 4.62 17.72 -6.06
C THR A 229 4.80 18.83 -5.05
N THR A 230 5.92 18.78 -4.34
CA THR A 230 6.29 19.79 -3.34
C THR A 230 7.05 20.97 -3.94
N SER A 231 7.25 21.01 -5.27
CA SER A 231 8.08 22.06 -5.92
C SER A 231 7.41 23.43 -6.00
N ASP A 232 6.08 23.49 -6.08
CA ASP A 232 5.34 24.72 -6.31
C ASP A 232 4.74 25.33 -5.03
N GLY A 233 5.35 25.06 -3.89
CA GLY A 233 4.88 25.46 -2.58
C GLY A 233 4.57 24.28 -1.70
N PRO A 234 3.65 24.38 -0.74
CA PRO A 234 3.35 23.28 0.18
C PRO A 234 2.91 22.03 -0.56
N ILE A 235 1.96 22.17 -1.47
CA ILE A 235 1.51 21.10 -2.39
C ILE A 235 1.06 21.77 -3.67
N GLY A 236 1.70 21.46 -4.80
CA GLY A 236 1.38 22.00 -6.12
C GLY A 236 1.18 20.91 -7.17
N LEU A 237 0.45 21.20 -8.24
CA LEU A 237 0.25 20.27 -9.36
C LEU A 237 1.59 19.88 -9.97
N SER A 238 1.82 18.58 -10.14
CA SER A 238 3.05 18.08 -10.73
C SER A 238 3.17 18.46 -12.20
N LYS A 239 4.28 19.11 -12.55
CA LYS A 239 4.68 19.37 -13.94
C LYS A 239 5.44 18.21 -14.57
N ARG A 240 5.86 17.22 -13.75
CA ARG A 240 6.72 16.11 -14.17
C ARG A 240 5.97 14.91 -14.69
N ILE A 241 4.64 14.87 -14.51
CA ILE A 241 3.83 13.73 -14.89
C ILE A 241 3.20 13.96 -16.25
N TRP A 242 3.50 13.09 -17.14
CA TRP A 242 2.95 13.00 -18.47
C TRP A 242 2.09 11.71 -18.61
N PRO A 243 0.95 11.76 -19.29
CA PRO A 243 0.32 12.92 -19.94
C PRO A 243 -0.54 13.73 -18.97
N GLN A 244 -0.63 15.04 -19.18
CA GLN A 244 -1.68 15.84 -18.57
C GLN A 244 -3.02 15.14 -18.83
N ALA A 245 -3.86 15.03 -17.80
CA ALA A 245 -5.15 14.39 -17.89
C ALA A 245 -5.85 14.80 -19.20
N CYS A 246 -5.99 13.86 -20.10
CA CYS A 246 -6.81 14.08 -21.28
C CYS A 246 -8.23 14.24 -20.77
N ASP A 247 -8.88 15.34 -21.11
CA ASP A 247 -10.32 15.53 -21.04
C ASP A 247 -11.01 14.52 -21.97
N ILE A 248 -11.00 13.28 -21.55
CA ILE A 248 -11.82 12.24 -22.16
C ILE A 248 -13.02 12.07 -21.24
N GLY A 249 -14.14 12.59 -21.69
CA GLY A 249 -15.38 12.68 -20.96
C GLY A 249 -15.70 11.44 -20.13
N ALA A 250 -16.04 11.69 -18.85
CA ALA A 250 -16.82 10.84 -17.94
C ALA A 250 -16.32 9.43 -17.64
N ILE A 251 -15.06 9.09 -17.83
CA ILE A 251 -14.49 7.85 -17.30
C ILE A 251 -13.74 8.19 -16.01
N ARG A 252 -14.33 7.86 -14.87
CA ARG A 252 -13.67 7.93 -13.57
C ARG A 252 -12.59 6.85 -13.52
N ILE A 253 -11.37 7.19 -13.89
CA ILE A 253 -10.22 6.31 -13.71
C ILE A 253 -9.74 6.53 -12.28
N TYR A 254 -10.15 5.65 -11.38
CA TYR A 254 -9.58 5.54 -10.04
C TYR A 254 -8.26 4.77 -10.16
N GLU A 255 -7.19 5.44 -10.55
CA GLU A 255 -5.90 4.77 -10.68
C GLU A 255 -5.04 5.07 -9.47
N ASP A 256 -4.68 4.01 -8.74
CA ASP A 256 -3.57 4.04 -7.81
C ASP A 256 -2.29 4.20 -8.63
N GLY A 257 -1.54 5.28 -8.39
CA GLY A 257 -0.21 5.46 -8.98
C GLY A 257 0.78 4.54 -8.27
N PHE A 258 1.55 3.78 -9.05
CA PHE A 258 2.63 2.94 -8.53
C PHE A 258 3.93 3.30 -9.25
N ILE A 259 5.01 3.22 -8.50
CA ILE A 259 6.34 3.24 -9.09
C ILE A 259 6.66 1.82 -9.52
N TYR A 260 7.22 1.69 -10.71
CA TYR A 260 7.79 0.42 -11.12
C TYR A 260 9.14 0.64 -11.79
N THR A 261 9.99 -0.36 -11.67
CA THR A 261 11.24 -0.44 -12.42
C THR A 261 11.01 -1.40 -13.57
N GLU A 262 11.38 -0.99 -14.77
CA GLU A 262 11.34 -1.90 -15.94
C GLU A 262 12.18 -3.14 -15.65
N SER A 263 11.60 -4.31 -15.89
CA SER A 263 12.27 -5.57 -15.68
C SER A 263 11.86 -6.60 -16.73
N LEU A 264 12.72 -7.58 -16.97
CA LEU A 264 12.47 -8.71 -17.87
C LEU A 264 11.91 -9.93 -17.12
N ILE A 265 11.54 -9.77 -15.85
CA ILE A 265 10.99 -10.85 -15.04
C ILE A 265 9.66 -11.28 -15.65
N SER A 266 9.57 -12.56 -16.01
CA SER A 266 8.32 -13.16 -16.47
C SER A 266 7.40 -13.48 -15.30
N PRO A 267 6.11 -13.10 -15.35
CA PRO A 267 5.14 -13.58 -14.38
C PRO A 267 4.88 -15.10 -14.54
N LYS A 268 5.23 -15.67 -15.70
CA LYS A 268 5.22 -17.11 -15.97
C LYS A 268 6.53 -17.67 -15.44
N LEU A 269 6.51 -18.06 -14.17
CA LEU A 269 7.66 -18.76 -13.60
C LEU A 269 7.77 -20.11 -14.33
N ASP A 270 8.90 -20.35 -14.96
CA ASP A 270 9.19 -21.65 -15.59
C ASP A 270 9.17 -22.73 -14.51
N HIS A 271 8.26 -23.68 -14.66
CA HIS A 271 8.14 -24.87 -13.81
C HIS A 271 9.18 -25.91 -14.18
#